data_fc07bcee84403a717fc0aa69d7d6252d
#
_entry.id   fc07bcee84403a717fc0aa69d7d6252d
#
_cell.length_a   1.000
_cell.length_b   1.000
_cell.length_c   1.000
_cell.angle_alpha   90.00
_cell.angle_beta   90.00
_cell.angle_gamma   90.00
#
_symmetry.space_group_name_H-M   'P 1'
#
loop_
_entity.id
_entity.type
_entity.pdbx_description
1 polymer ?
#
loop_
_entity_poly.entity_id
_entity_poly.type
_entity_poly.pdbx_seq_one_letter_code
_entity_poly.pdbx_strand_id
1 'polypeptide(L)'
;YTMKICGGAQVEGVSCWLEDLGPDDHPYDSAFLYMRTVLSNKSESPVYNVVITCVGIRGSGPKPNGELAGPDYECRSYISVLPPGSWSTLLPTHGRGMGIVLGSEIAFTDARGTSWIRRANGHLETIDTSPINFYGISLPIPWATCDLDISDTLIHGRRWV
;
A
#
# COMPACT_ATOMS: atom_id res chain seq x y z
N TYR A 1 22.80 -12.34 19.69
CA TYR A 1 21.42 -12.07 20.13
C TYR A 1 20.95 -10.66 19.81
N THR A 2 21.89 -9.75 19.65
CA THR A 2 21.60 -8.37 19.26
C THR A 2 21.10 -8.25 17.82
N MET A 3 21.49 -9.15 16.94
CA MET A 3 21.06 -9.12 15.53
C MET A 3 19.58 -9.45 15.33
N LYS A 4 18.96 -10.19 16.24
CA LYS A 4 17.56 -10.56 16.15
C LYS A 4 16.62 -9.39 16.44
N ILE A 5 17.06 -8.44 17.24
CA ILE A 5 16.29 -7.26 17.64
C ILE A 5 16.30 -6.20 16.53
N CYS A 6 17.42 -6.05 15.83
CA CYS A 6 17.52 -5.05 14.75
C CYS A 6 16.71 -5.39 13.50
N GLY A 7 16.51 -6.67 13.20
CA GLY A 7 15.71 -7.09 12.05
C GLY A 7 14.21 -6.87 12.23
N GLY A 8 13.72 -7.08 13.46
CA GLY A 8 12.31 -6.85 13.78
C GLY A 8 11.94 -5.37 13.84
N ALA A 9 12.87 -4.52 14.30
CA ALA A 9 12.61 -3.09 14.47
C ALA A 9 12.32 -2.36 13.15
N GLN A 10 12.93 -2.75 12.04
CA GLN A 10 12.66 -2.12 10.75
C GLN A 10 11.25 -2.38 10.28
N VAL A 11 10.86 -3.64 10.22
CA VAL A 11 9.58 -4.04 9.62
C VAL A 11 8.37 -3.61 10.45
N GLU A 12 8.52 -3.52 11.75
CA GLU A 12 7.49 -3.01 12.64
C GLU A 12 7.13 -1.55 12.36
N GLY A 13 8.07 -0.79 11.84
CA GLY A 13 7.87 0.63 11.48
C GLY A 13 7.23 0.85 10.12
N VAL A 14 6.96 -0.20 9.35
CA VAL A 14 6.36 -0.07 8.02
C VAL A 14 4.87 -0.38 8.08
N SER A 15 4.07 0.57 7.64
CA SER A 15 2.60 0.46 7.64
C SER A 15 1.98 1.32 6.55
N CYS A 16 0.72 1.03 6.22
CA CYS A 16 -0.09 1.87 5.37
C CYS A 16 -1.53 1.88 5.86
N TRP A 17 -2.26 2.92 5.50
CA TRP A 17 -3.68 3.03 5.77
C TRP A 17 -4.36 3.91 4.72
N LEU A 18 -5.67 3.70 4.57
CA LEU A 18 -6.48 4.48 3.65
C LEU A 18 -7.11 5.66 4.38
N GLU A 19 -7.17 6.79 3.69
CA GLU A 19 -7.90 7.98 4.11
C GLU A 19 -8.90 8.38 3.04
N ASP A 20 -10.03 8.89 3.46
CA ASP A 20 -11.02 9.41 2.54
C ASP A 20 -10.53 10.71 1.88
N LEU A 21 -10.69 10.77 0.57
CA LEU A 21 -10.54 12.03 -0.15
C LEU A 21 -11.75 12.91 0.11
N GLY A 22 -11.51 14.21 0.25
CA GLY A 22 -12.59 15.19 0.22
C GLY A 22 -13.31 15.19 -1.13
N PRO A 23 -14.54 15.74 -1.19
CA PRO A 23 -15.32 15.75 -2.43
C PRO A 23 -14.61 16.47 -3.59
N ASP A 24 -13.74 17.41 -3.30
CA ASP A 24 -13.00 18.19 -4.29
C ASP A 24 -11.67 17.54 -4.73
N ASP A 25 -11.27 16.44 -4.12
CA ASP A 25 -9.96 15.83 -4.34
C ASP A 25 -10.00 14.60 -5.25
N HIS A 26 -11.18 14.22 -5.74
CA HIS A 26 -11.31 13.13 -6.69
C HIS A 26 -10.89 13.56 -8.10
N PRO A 27 -10.09 12.75 -8.80
CA PRO A 27 -9.79 13.00 -10.20
C PRO A 27 -11.06 13.01 -11.04
N TYR A 28 -11.25 14.05 -11.81
CA TYR A 28 -12.53 14.33 -12.50
C TYR A 28 -12.89 13.31 -13.57
N ASP A 29 -12.18 12.50 -14.11
CA ASP A 29 -12.53 11.62 -15.24
C ASP A 29 -12.25 10.14 -15.01
N SER A 30 -12.22 9.70 -13.77
CA SER A 30 -11.91 8.29 -13.55
C SER A 30 -13.17 7.46 -13.31
N ALA A 31 -13.25 6.35 -14.03
CA ALA A 31 -14.21 5.28 -13.76
C ALA A 31 -13.97 4.63 -12.39
N PHE A 32 -12.85 4.95 -11.74
CA PHE A 32 -12.43 4.41 -10.46
C PHE A 32 -12.56 5.45 -9.37
N LEU A 33 -12.98 5.00 -8.20
CA LEU A 33 -12.84 5.79 -7.00
C LEU A 33 -11.41 5.62 -6.47
N TYR A 34 -10.82 6.71 -6.07
CA TYR A 34 -9.51 6.74 -5.47
C TYR A 34 -9.62 6.99 -3.97
N MET A 35 -8.73 6.38 -3.21
CA MET A 35 -8.52 6.73 -1.82
C MET A 35 -7.06 7.15 -1.63
N ARG A 36 -6.88 8.11 -0.75
CA ARG A 36 -5.55 8.48 -0.30
C ARG A 36 -4.99 7.33 0.52
N THR A 37 -3.80 6.90 0.18
CA THR A 37 -3.08 5.91 0.98
C THR A 37 -1.87 6.57 1.60
N VAL A 38 -1.80 6.52 2.92
CA VAL A 38 -0.63 6.97 3.67
C VAL A 38 0.29 5.78 3.89
N LEU A 39 1.56 5.99 3.61
CA LEU A 39 2.63 5.02 3.76
C LEU A 39 3.62 5.54 4.79
N SER A 40 3.92 4.76 5.78
CA SER A 40 4.84 5.15 6.84
C SER A 40 5.99 4.15 6.91
N ASN A 41 7.20 4.66 6.80
CA ASN A 41 8.42 3.92 7.08
C ASN A 41 9.18 4.64 8.20
N LYS A 42 8.98 4.19 9.41
CA LYS A 42 9.60 4.78 10.61
C LYS A 42 10.99 4.22 10.90
N SER A 43 11.49 3.34 10.04
CA SER A 43 12.87 2.85 10.16
C SER A 43 13.86 3.86 9.57
N GLU A 44 15.13 3.62 9.76
CA GLU A 44 16.21 4.44 9.22
C GLU A 44 16.65 4.03 7.82
N SER A 45 16.08 2.96 7.29
CA SER A 45 16.44 2.40 5.99
C SER A 45 15.24 2.32 5.06
N PRO A 46 15.45 2.48 3.75
CA PRO A 46 14.37 2.26 2.80
C PRO A 46 13.92 0.80 2.77
N VAL A 47 12.70 0.57 2.32
CA VAL A 47 12.19 -0.74 1.95
C VAL A 47 11.91 -0.76 0.45
N TYR A 48 11.87 -1.94 -0.14
CA TYR A 48 11.90 -2.13 -1.58
C TYR A 48 10.73 -2.98 -2.07
N ASN A 49 10.48 -2.92 -3.36
CA ASN A 49 9.44 -3.74 -4.02
C ASN A 49 8.08 -3.65 -3.32
N VAL A 50 7.70 -2.44 -2.97
CA VAL A 50 6.49 -2.20 -2.20
C VAL A 50 5.27 -2.35 -3.09
N VAL A 51 4.37 -3.23 -2.71
CA VAL A 51 3.06 -3.38 -3.32
C VAL A 51 2.01 -3.03 -2.28
N ILE A 52 1.20 -2.03 -2.58
CA ILE A 52 0.03 -1.68 -1.78
C ILE A 52 -1.22 -2.15 -2.47
N THR A 53 -2.14 -2.70 -1.71
CA THR A 53 -3.38 -3.28 -2.25
C THR A 53 -4.55 -2.81 -1.42
N CYS A 54 -5.60 -2.33 -2.09
CA CYS A 54 -6.88 -2.10 -1.45
C CYS A 54 -7.58 -3.44 -1.25
N VAL A 55 -8.11 -3.68 -0.07
CA VAL A 55 -8.82 -4.92 0.26
C VAL A 55 -10.16 -4.61 0.89
N GLY A 56 -11.14 -5.49 0.65
CA GLY A 56 -12.45 -5.42 1.28
C GLY A 56 -12.40 -6.00 2.68
N ILE A 57 -12.71 -5.19 3.68
CA ILE A 57 -12.85 -5.64 5.06
C ILE A 57 -14.27 -6.12 5.31
N ARG A 58 -15.24 -5.44 4.73
CA ARG A 58 -16.66 -5.76 4.85
C ARG A 58 -17.39 -5.39 3.56
N GLY A 59 -18.36 -6.20 3.20
CA GLY A 59 -19.13 -6.02 1.97
C GLY A 59 -18.40 -6.57 0.75
N SER A 60 -18.86 -6.15 -0.44
CA SER A 60 -18.20 -6.52 -1.70
C SER A 60 -17.00 -5.63 -1.93
N GLY A 61 -15.83 -6.18 -1.97
CA GLY A 61 -14.59 -5.46 -2.21
C GLY A 61 -13.50 -6.39 -2.68
N PRO A 62 -12.35 -5.83 -3.06
CA PRO A 62 -11.21 -6.65 -3.44
C PRO A 62 -10.81 -7.61 -2.32
N LYS A 63 -10.47 -8.83 -2.67
CA LYS A 63 -10.03 -9.81 -1.70
C LYS A 63 -8.55 -9.62 -1.35
N PRO A 64 -8.13 -9.99 -0.14
CA PRO A 64 -6.72 -9.96 0.22
C PRO A 64 -5.91 -11.00 -0.56
N ASN A 65 -4.59 -10.85 -0.56
CA ASN A 65 -3.62 -11.83 -1.06
C ASN A 65 -3.61 -12.11 -2.54
N GLY A 66 -4.07 -11.20 -3.36
CA GLY A 66 -4.05 -11.49 -4.77
C GLY A 66 -4.85 -12.72 -5.18
N GLU A 67 -5.81 -13.17 -4.37
CA GLU A 67 -6.83 -14.12 -4.81
C GLU A 67 -7.61 -13.62 -6.02
N LEU A 68 -7.22 -12.45 -6.48
CA LEU A 68 -7.82 -11.73 -7.56
C LEU A 68 -6.99 -11.92 -8.82
N ALA A 69 -7.39 -12.88 -9.60
CA ALA A 69 -7.03 -12.92 -10.99
C ALA A 69 -7.96 -11.94 -11.73
N GLY A 70 -7.42 -11.16 -12.66
CA GLY A 70 -8.23 -10.28 -13.48
C GLY A 70 -8.23 -8.82 -13.04
N PRO A 71 -9.35 -8.10 -13.22
CA PRO A 71 -9.35 -6.63 -13.13
C PRO A 71 -9.00 -6.06 -11.76
N ASP A 72 -8.98 -6.89 -10.74
CA ASP A 72 -8.72 -6.40 -9.37
C ASP A 72 -7.25 -6.04 -9.11
N TYR A 73 -6.35 -6.35 -10.03
CA TYR A 73 -5.00 -5.80 -10.00
C TYR A 73 -5.02 -4.26 -10.09
N GLU A 74 -6.10 -3.70 -10.57
CA GLU A 74 -6.32 -2.26 -10.64
C GLU A 74 -6.40 -1.60 -9.27
N CYS A 75 -6.66 -2.38 -8.22
CA CYS A 75 -6.65 -1.90 -6.83
C CYS A 75 -5.27 -1.96 -6.17
N ARG A 76 -4.22 -2.06 -6.95
CA ARG A 76 -2.83 -2.16 -6.49
C ARG A 76 -1.99 -1.04 -7.05
N SER A 77 -0.97 -0.67 -6.29
CA SER A 77 0.09 0.21 -6.74
C SER A 77 1.44 -0.36 -6.35
N TYR A 78 2.44 -0.05 -7.16
CA TYR A 78 3.81 -0.48 -6.95
C TYR A 78 4.72 0.72 -6.74
N ILE A 79 5.61 0.57 -5.77
CA ILE A 79 6.63 1.56 -5.45
C ILE A 79 7.97 0.82 -5.34
N SER A 80 8.94 1.16 -6.17
CA SER A 80 10.22 0.46 -6.18
C SER A 80 11.00 0.65 -4.90
N VAL A 81 10.95 1.84 -4.33
CA VAL A 81 11.66 2.19 -3.08
C VAL A 81 10.76 3.09 -2.26
N LEU A 82 10.55 2.73 -1.00
CA LEU A 82 9.88 3.59 -0.01
C LEU A 82 10.93 4.08 0.99
N PRO A 83 11.37 5.33 0.88
CA PRO A 83 12.33 5.90 1.80
C PRO A 83 11.77 6.02 3.23
N PRO A 84 12.64 6.21 4.24
CA PRO A 84 12.17 6.60 5.57
C PRO A 84 11.32 7.86 5.54
N GLY A 85 10.29 7.90 6.37
CA GLY A 85 9.37 9.02 6.46
C GLY A 85 7.92 8.63 6.28
N SER A 86 7.08 9.64 6.13
CA SER A 86 5.66 9.50 5.86
C SER A 86 5.35 10.02 4.46
N TRP A 87 4.69 9.19 3.68
CA TRP A 87 4.42 9.44 2.27
C TRP A 87 2.95 9.18 1.99
N SER A 88 2.50 9.63 0.86
CA SER A 88 1.14 9.37 0.42
C SER A 88 1.05 9.21 -1.08
N THR A 89 0.04 8.49 -1.50
CA THR A 89 -0.30 8.29 -2.90
C THR A 89 -1.80 8.08 -3.05
N LEU A 90 -2.27 8.10 -4.26
CA LEU A 90 -3.64 7.73 -4.59
C LEU A 90 -3.68 6.26 -5.00
N LEU A 91 -4.58 5.51 -4.38
CA LEU A 91 -4.80 4.10 -4.69
C LEU A 91 -6.19 3.96 -5.32
N PRO A 92 -6.29 3.38 -6.52
CA PRO A 92 -7.60 3.12 -7.10
C PRO A 92 -8.35 2.05 -6.30
N THR A 93 -9.64 2.22 -6.18
CA THR A 93 -10.53 1.30 -5.49
C THR A 93 -11.77 1.04 -6.35
N HIS A 94 -12.41 -0.11 -6.18
CA HIS A 94 -13.62 -0.49 -6.93
C HIS A 94 -14.91 0.12 -6.39
N GLY A 95 -14.83 1.32 -5.89
CA GLY A 95 -16.03 2.04 -5.51
C GLY A 95 -16.49 1.83 -4.08
N ARG A 96 -17.34 2.72 -3.67
CA ARG A 96 -17.97 2.72 -2.37
C ARG A 96 -19.44 2.39 -2.53
N GLY A 97 -19.83 1.23 -2.04
CA GLY A 97 -21.23 0.92 -1.82
C GLY A 97 -21.61 1.12 -0.36
N MET A 98 -22.90 1.24 -0.08
CA MET A 98 -23.39 1.19 1.30
C MET A 98 -22.94 -0.13 1.96
N GLY A 99 -22.35 -0.02 3.14
CA GLY A 99 -21.89 -1.17 3.90
C GLY A 99 -20.53 -1.74 3.47
N ILE A 100 -19.86 -1.14 2.51
CA ILE A 100 -18.50 -1.51 2.12
C ILE A 100 -17.50 -0.80 3.03
N VAL A 101 -16.59 -1.57 3.61
CA VAL A 101 -15.45 -1.06 4.36
C VAL A 101 -14.19 -1.55 3.68
N LEU A 102 -13.32 -0.64 3.34
CA LEU A 102 -12.06 -0.90 2.66
C LEU A 102 -10.89 -0.73 3.63
N GLY A 103 -9.86 -1.51 3.43
CA GLY A 103 -8.58 -1.39 4.10
C GLY A 103 -7.44 -1.50 3.11
N SER A 104 -6.23 -1.55 3.61
CA SER A 104 -5.04 -1.70 2.78
C SER A 104 -4.09 -2.74 3.34
N GLU A 105 -3.41 -3.41 2.42
CA GLU A 105 -2.28 -4.27 2.72
C GLU A 105 -1.02 -3.67 2.12
N ILE A 106 0.11 -3.87 2.76
CA ILE A 106 1.41 -3.49 2.23
C ILE A 106 2.35 -4.69 2.27
N ALA A 107 2.87 -5.07 1.12
CA ALA A 107 3.94 -6.06 1.02
C ALA A 107 5.23 -5.35 0.60
N PHE A 108 6.34 -5.74 1.15
CA PHE A 108 7.62 -5.08 0.93
C PHE A 108 8.79 -6.01 1.22
N THR A 109 9.95 -5.64 0.70
CA THR A 109 11.23 -6.29 1.00
C THR A 109 12.05 -5.34 1.88
N ASP A 110 12.50 -5.84 3.03
CA ASP A 110 13.31 -5.05 3.95
C ASP A 110 14.76 -4.88 3.46
N ALA A 111 15.56 -4.12 4.19
CA ALA A 111 16.94 -3.85 3.84
C ALA A 111 17.84 -5.09 3.84
N ARG A 112 17.41 -6.19 4.42
CA ARG A 112 18.11 -7.48 4.45
C ARG A 112 17.69 -8.42 3.32
N GLY A 113 16.71 -8.04 2.53
CA GLY A 113 16.18 -8.88 1.46
C GLY A 113 15.07 -9.84 1.88
N THR A 114 14.56 -9.74 3.10
CA THR A 114 13.41 -10.51 3.56
C THR A 114 12.13 -9.82 3.17
N SER A 115 11.19 -10.56 2.63
CA SER A 115 9.90 -10.02 2.21
C SER A 115 8.82 -10.27 3.25
N TRP A 116 7.96 -9.28 3.42
CA TRP A 116 6.94 -9.22 4.46
C TRP A 116 5.62 -8.73 3.87
N ILE A 117 4.55 -9.05 4.56
CA ILE A 117 3.24 -8.46 4.31
C ILE A 117 2.60 -8.04 5.63
N ARG A 118 2.09 -6.81 5.66
CA ARG A 118 1.22 -6.35 6.73
C ARG A 118 -0.21 -6.31 6.21
N ARG A 119 -1.05 -7.08 6.84
CA ARG A 119 -2.48 -7.17 6.52
C ARG A 119 -3.24 -5.94 7.01
N ALA A 120 -4.44 -5.75 6.50
CA ALA A 120 -5.32 -4.65 6.90
C ALA A 120 -5.67 -4.64 8.39
N ASN A 121 -5.63 -5.79 9.05
CA ASN A 121 -5.82 -5.89 10.50
C ASN A 121 -4.55 -5.64 11.33
N GLY A 122 -3.45 -5.27 10.66
CA GLY A 122 -2.17 -5.01 11.30
C GLY A 122 -1.25 -6.21 11.44
N HIS A 123 -1.71 -7.43 11.15
CA HIS A 123 -0.89 -8.63 11.23
C HIS A 123 0.29 -8.56 10.26
N LEU A 124 1.49 -8.81 10.77
CA LEU A 124 2.73 -8.80 10.01
C LEU A 124 3.29 -10.22 9.91
N GLU A 125 3.54 -10.68 8.69
CA GLU A 125 4.09 -12.01 8.45
C GLU A 125 5.13 -11.98 7.32
N THR A 126 6.04 -12.94 7.33
CA THR A 126 6.97 -13.13 6.20
C THR A 126 6.29 -13.80 5.04
N ILE A 127 6.76 -13.50 3.84
CA ILE A 127 6.38 -14.20 2.61
C ILE A 127 7.63 -14.79 1.97
N ASP A 128 7.49 -15.95 1.33
CA ASP A 128 8.62 -16.74 0.81
C ASP A 128 9.20 -16.20 -0.50
N THR A 129 8.57 -15.23 -1.09
CA THR A 129 8.96 -14.66 -2.37
C THR A 129 8.87 -13.13 -2.34
N SER A 130 9.34 -12.47 -3.40
CA SER A 130 9.18 -11.01 -3.48
C SER A 130 7.70 -10.62 -3.51
N PRO A 131 7.34 -9.41 -3.09
CA PRO A 131 5.97 -8.91 -3.22
C PRO A 131 5.42 -8.98 -4.64
N ILE A 132 6.25 -8.75 -5.62
CA ILE A 132 5.87 -8.83 -7.05
C ILE A 132 5.41 -10.25 -7.39
N ASN A 133 6.20 -11.26 -7.03
CA ASN A 133 5.85 -12.66 -7.28
C ASN A 133 4.68 -13.13 -6.45
N PHE A 134 4.60 -12.68 -5.20
CA PHE A 134 3.49 -13.02 -4.31
C PHE A 134 2.13 -12.64 -4.88
N TYR A 135 2.04 -11.47 -5.49
CA TYR A 135 0.81 -10.99 -6.13
C TYR A 135 0.69 -11.41 -7.60
N GLY A 136 1.63 -12.17 -8.13
CA GLY A 136 1.60 -12.62 -9.52
C GLY A 136 1.71 -11.49 -10.54
N ILE A 137 2.43 -10.42 -10.18
CA ILE A 137 2.61 -9.27 -11.05
C ILE A 137 3.62 -9.60 -12.14
N SER A 138 3.21 -9.44 -13.40
CA SER A 138 4.09 -9.65 -14.54
C SER A 138 5.11 -8.52 -14.69
N LEU A 139 6.30 -8.84 -15.15
CA LEU A 139 7.31 -7.86 -15.51
C LEU A 139 7.41 -7.72 -17.04
N PRO A 140 7.53 -6.52 -17.58
CA PRO A 140 7.49 -5.23 -16.89
C PRO A 140 6.11 -4.99 -16.25
N ILE A 141 6.09 -4.20 -15.18
CA ILE A 141 4.85 -3.93 -14.44
C ILE A 141 3.82 -3.31 -15.38
N PRO A 142 2.60 -3.88 -15.46
CA PRO A 142 1.64 -3.49 -16.50
C PRO A 142 0.92 -2.18 -16.25
N TRP A 143 1.11 -1.57 -15.08
CA TRP A 143 0.55 -0.26 -14.76
C TRP A 143 1.64 0.72 -14.34
N ALA A 144 1.32 2.00 -14.37
CA ALA A 144 2.23 3.04 -13.93
C ALA A 144 2.55 2.88 -12.44
N THR A 145 3.80 3.11 -12.09
CA THR A 145 4.18 3.25 -10.68
C THR A 145 3.56 4.52 -10.13
N CYS A 146 3.14 4.48 -8.87
CA CYS A 146 2.57 5.66 -8.27
C CYS A 146 3.66 6.63 -7.81
N ASP A 147 3.33 7.91 -7.91
CA ASP A 147 4.15 8.96 -7.34
C ASP A 147 3.90 9.06 -5.84
N LEU A 148 4.96 9.34 -5.09
CA LEU A 148 4.87 9.56 -3.66
C LEU A 148 4.94 11.05 -3.34
N ASP A 149 3.97 11.50 -2.56
CA ASP A 149 3.96 12.84 -2.00
C ASP A 149 4.30 12.78 -0.50
N ILE A 150 4.88 13.86 0.00
CA ILE A 150 5.20 13.96 1.44
C ILE A 150 3.89 14.13 2.21
N SER A 151 3.64 13.23 3.16
CA SER A 151 2.35 13.20 3.87
C SER A 151 2.15 14.36 4.84
N ASP A 152 3.21 15.06 5.24
CA ASP A 152 3.12 16.23 6.12
C ASP A 152 2.23 17.34 5.54
N THR A 153 2.11 17.39 4.23
CA THR A 153 1.19 18.32 3.56
C THR A 153 -0.27 18.01 3.85
N LEU A 154 -0.56 16.81 4.31
CA LEU A 154 -1.92 16.36 4.64
C LEU A 154 -2.39 16.81 6.01
N ILE A 155 -1.47 16.83 6.97
CA ILE A 155 -1.75 17.21 8.35
C ILE A 155 -2.24 18.66 8.43
N HIS A 156 -1.88 19.47 7.47
CA HIS A 156 -2.22 20.89 7.41
C HIS A 156 -3.41 21.22 6.51
N GLY A 157 -4.16 20.21 6.05
CA GLY A 157 -5.30 20.43 5.17
C GLY A 157 -4.93 21.06 3.83
N ARG A 158 -3.67 20.99 3.45
CA ARG A 158 -3.24 21.49 2.15
C ARG A 158 -3.58 20.49 1.06
N ARG A 159 -4.12 21.02 0.01
CA ARG A 159 -4.42 20.28 -1.19
C ARG A 159 -3.19 19.60 -1.74
N TRP A 160 -3.34 18.37 -2.06
CA TRP A 160 -2.46 17.66 -2.94
C TRP A 160 -2.48 18.29 -4.31
N VAL A 161 -1.37 18.57 -4.78
CA VAL A 161 -1.23 19.03 -6.16
C VAL A 161 -0.48 17.96 -6.94
#